data_2c394f156530b6b76b5773cef399a776
#
_entry.id   2c394f156530b6b76b5773cef399a776
#
_cell.length_a   1.000
_cell.length_b   1.000
_cell.length_c   1.000
_cell.angle_alpha   90.00
_cell.angle_beta   90.00
_cell.angle_gamma   90.00
#
_symmetry.space_group_name_H-M   'P 1'
#
loop_
_entity.id
_entity.type
_entity.pdbx_description
1 polymer ?
#
loop_
_entity_poly.entity_id
_entity_poly.type
_entity_poly.pdbx_seq_one_letter_code
_entity_poly.pdbx_strand_id
1 'polypeptide(L)'
;MVARLLELDPGLTLSRSWTTRDRRPGESPEAYTFVDRDTFRARIAAGGFLEWTEFPGTGHLYGTPVPEATDGDLLLEIELDGAHQVKRVDPEAVLILVTAPSRAAQEQRLRGRGDDEESIARRLEVGDHEMEQGTRMADHVVVNDDVDRAAGEVADIIRWRRADPGGA
;
A
#
# COMPACT_ATOMS: atom_id res chain seq x y z
N MET A 1 2.51 -10.24 3.98
CA MET A 1 3.18 -10.24 2.66
C MET A 1 4.38 -9.30 2.64
N VAL A 2 4.25 -7.99 2.95
CA VAL A 2 5.37 -7.03 2.94
C VAL A 2 6.57 -7.50 3.77
N ALA A 3 6.37 -7.91 5.02
CA ALA A 3 7.46 -8.43 5.85
C ALA A 3 8.22 -9.59 5.17
N ARG A 4 7.47 -10.50 4.53
CA ARG A 4 8.06 -11.64 3.80
C ARG A 4 8.84 -11.18 2.57
N LEU A 5 8.33 -10.18 1.84
CA LEU A 5 9.02 -9.61 0.69
C LEU A 5 10.36 -8.96 1.09
N LEU A 6 10.38 -8.21 2.19
CA LEU A 6 11.61 -7.59 2.71
C LEU A 6 12.67 -8.63 3.16
N GLU A 7 12.24 -9.82 3.63
CA GLU A 7 13.15 -10.94 3.91
C GLU A 7 13.74 -11.53 2.62
N LEU A 8 12.94 -11.60 1.54
CA LEU A 8 13.35 -12.16 0.25
C LEU A 8 14.24 -11.21 -0.56
N ASP A 9 14.08 -9.91 -0.35
CA ASP A 9 14.81 -8.88 -1.09
C ASP A 9 15.33 -7.76 -0.16
N PRO A 10 16.56 -7.91 0.36
CA PRO A 10 17.21 -6.91 1.22
C PRO A 10 17.49 -5.56 0.55
N GLY A 11 17.39 -5.49 -0.79
CA GLY A 11 17.53 -4.25 -1.55
C GLY A 11 16.30 -3.35 -1.53
N LEU A 12 15.20 -3.81 -0.89
CA LEU A 12 13.98 -3.03 -0.72
C LEU A 12 13.99 -2.26 0.59
N THR A 13 13.58 -1.00 0.54
CA THR A 13 13.29 -0.18 1.72
C THR A 13 11.80 0.11 1.79
N LEU A 14 11.13 -0.32 2.87
CA LEU A 14 9.73 0.02 3.08
C LEU A 14 9.58 1.49 3.52
N SER A 15 8.79 2.26 2.79
CA SER A 15 8.40 3.59 3.23
C SER A 15 7.46 3.50 4.43
N ARG A 16 7.80 4.21 5.50
CA ARG A 16 6.96 4.28 6.70
C ARG A 16 5.92 5.38 6.54
N SER A 17 4.71 5.00 6.18
CA SER A 17 3.60 5.94 5.98
C SER A 17 3.20 6.66 7.29
N TRP A 18 2.66 7.86 7.14
CA TRP A 18 2.07 8.63 8.23
C TRP A 18 0.56 8.40 8.27
N THR A 19 -0.04 8.48 9.46
CA THR A 19 -1.50 8.41 9.60
C THR A 19 -2.01 9.21 10.79
N THR A 20 -3.25 9.71 10.66
CA THR A 20 -3.99 10.36 11.75
C THR A 20 -4.91 9.40 12.50
N ARG A 21 -4.90 8.12 12.15
CA ARG A 21 -5.60 7.07 12.86
C ARG A 21 -4.88 6.74 14.16
N ASP A 22 -5.63 6.50 15.21
CA ASP A 22 -5.07 5.95 16.43
C ASP A 22 -4.46 4.56 16.21
N ARG A 23 -3.40 4.27 16.94
CA ARG A 23 -2.76 2.96 16.93
C ARG A 23 -3.71 1.90 17.50
N ARG A 24 -3.88 0.80 16.78
CA ARG A 24 -4.70 -0.33 17.24
C ARG A 24 -4.03 -1.07 18.41
N PRO A 25 -4.82 -1.72 19.30
CA PRO A 25 -4.25 -2.62 20.31
C PRO A 25 -3.40 -3.71 19.65
N GLY A 26 -2.17 -3.89 20.15
CA GLY A 26 -1.24 -4.90 19.62
C GLY A 26 -0.49 -4.52 18.34
N GLU A 27 -0.80 -3.39 17.71
CA GLU A 27 -0.08 -2.89 16.53
C GLU A 27 1.30 -2.34 16.93
N SER A 28 2.33 -2.63 16.14
CA SER A 28 3.67 -2.07 16.37
C SER A 28 3.64 -0.54 16.31
N PRO A 29 4.32 0.18 17.22
CA PRO A 29 4.48 1.62 17.11
C PRO A 29 5.27 2.04 15.88
N GLU A 30 5.96 1.11 15.23
CA GLU A 30 6.75 1.35 14.03
C GLU A 30 5.96 1.09 12.73
N ALA A 31 4.72 0.56 12.81
CA ALA A 31 3.91 0.28 11.64
C ALA A 31 3.58 1.56 10.84
N TYR A 32 3.38 2.67 11.55
CA TYR A 32 3.12 4.00 10.97
C TYR A 32 3.83 5.07 11.80
N THR A 33 3.98 6.26 11.23
CA THR A 33 4.20 7.49 12.00
C THR A 33 2.82 8.05 12.38
N PHE A 34 2.38 7.74 13.61
CA PHE A 34 1.08 8.18 14.14
C PHE A 34 1.17 9.64 14.59
N VAL A 35 0.34 10.50 14.03
CA VAL A 35 0.33 11.94 14.31
C VAL A 35 -1.10 12.47 14.43
N ASP A 36 -1.27 13.64 15.03
CA ASP A 36 -2.53 14.35 14.99
C ASP A 36 -2.80 14.98 13.60
N ARG A 37 -4.06 15.40 13.40
CA ARG A 37 -4.51 15.94 12.11
C ARG A 37 -3.82 17.26 11.74
N ASP A 38 -3.49 18.08 12.73
CA ASP A 38 -2.86 19.39 12.49
C ASP A 38 -1.41 19.21 12.06
N THR A 39 -0.68 18.31 12.71
CA THR A 39 0.67 17.91 12.32
C THR A 39 0.70 17.36 10.89
N PHE A 40 -0.26 16.47 10.56
CA PHE A 40 -0.36 15.91 9.21
C PHE A 40 -0.62 17.01 8.17
N ARG A 41 -1.58 17.90 8.42
CA ARG A 41 -1.90 19.02 7.53
C ARG A 41 -0.74 20.00 7.35
N ALA A 42 0.00 20.30 8.42
CA ALA A 42 1.20 21.11 8.32
C ALA A 42 2.24 20.49 7.38
N ARG A 43 2.39 19.17 7.42
CA ARG A 43 3.30 18.45 6.51
C ARG A 43 2.80 18.46 5.07
N ILE A 44 1.47 18.35 4.82
CA ILE A 44 0.90 18.55 3.48
C ILE A 44 1.26 19.95 2.96
N ALA A 45 1.03 21.01 3.77
CA ALA A 45 1.32 22.39 3.39
C ALA A 45 2.80 22.64 3.08
N ALA A 46 3.69 21.87 3.71
CA ALA A 46 5.14 21.90 3.47
C ALA A 46 5.59 21.05 2.27
N GLY A 47 4.67 20.38 1.54
CA GLY A 47 5.03 19.48 0.43
C GLY A 47 5.79 18.23 0.90
N GLY A 48 5.59 17.80 2.13
CA GLY A 48 6.36 16.73 2.76
C GLY A 48 5.87 15.32 2.46
N PHE A 49 4.86 15.14 1.59
CA PHE A 49 4.37 13.84 1.15
C PHE A 49 4.55 13.64 -0.35
N LEU A 50 4.93 12.43 -0.73
CA LEU A 50 4.94 11.95 -2.12
C LEU A 50 3.49 11.76 -2.63
N GLU A 51 2.65 11.18 -1.77
CA GLU A 51 1.22 11.03 -1.94
C GLU A 51 0.52 11.11 -0.58
N TRP A 52 -0.74 11.48 -0.56
CA TRP A 52 -1.58 11.39 0.63
C TRP A 52 -3.06 11.26 0.24
N THR A 53 -3.86 10.64 1.11
CA THR A 53 -5.29 10.44 0.89
C THR A 53 -6.06 10.56 2.20
N GLU A 54 -7.33 10.93 2.11
CA GLU A 54 -8.29 10.82 3.20
C GLU A 54 -9.15 9.57 2.99
N PHE A 55 -9.05 8.61 3.91
CA PHE A 55 -9.76 7.33 3.76
C PHE A 55 -11.27 7.54 3.82
N PRO A 56 -12.03 7.11 2.78
CA PRO A 56 -13.48 7.28 2.74
C PRO A 56 -14.17 6.65 3.95
N GLY A 57 -15.10 7.38 4.56
CA GLY A 57 -15.94 6.89 5.68
C GLY A 57 -15.32 7.00 7.07
N THR A 58 -14.01 7.09 7.24
CA THR A 58 -13.38 7.34 8.56
C THR A 58 -12.77 8.73 8.67
N GLY A 59 -12.46 9.38 7.56
CA GLY A 59 -11.79 10.67 7.52
C GLY A 59 -10.34 10.65 8.03
N HIS A 60 -9.76 9.47 8.27
CA HIS A 60 -8.35 9.36 8.61
C HIS A 60 -7.47 9.67 7.40
N LEU A 61 -6.40 10.41 7.66
CA LEU A 61 -5.40 10.73 6.65
C LEU A 61 -4.29 9.67 6.67
N TYR A 62 -3.83 9.30 5.49
CA TYR A 62 -2.66 8.46 5.26
C TYR A 62 -1.77 9.13 4.24
N GLY A 63 -0.47 8.97 4.34
CA GLY A 63 0.46 9.54 3.36
C GLY A 63 1.85 8.97 3.47
N THR A 64 2.47 8.85 2.32
CA THR A 64 3.87 8.43 2.17
C THR A 64 4.76 9.66 2.18
N PRO A 65 5.71 9.79 3.10
CA PRO A 65 6.62 10.94 3.12
C PRO A 65 7.47 10.96 1.84
N VAL A 66 7.83 12.16 1.40
CA VAL A 66 8.85 12.30 0.35
C VAL A 66 10.11 11.55 0.82
N PRO A 67 10.61 10.59 0.05
CA PRO A 67 11.75 9.79 0.47
C PRO A 67 13.01 10.64 0.55
N GLU A 68 13.83 10.37 1.56
CA GLU A 68 15.23 10.74 1.52
C GLU A 68 15.91 9.84 0.48
N ALA A 69 17.02 10.31 -0.11
CA ALA A 69 17.76 9.50 -1.09
C ALA A 69 18.13 8.16 -0.46
N THR A 70 17.69 7.06 -1.11
CA THR A 70 17.96 5.69 -0.66
C THR A 70 18.78 4.97 -1.73
N ASP A 71 19.71 4.12 -1.29
CA ASP A 71 20.37 3.16 -2.18
C ASP A 71 19.43 1.96 -2.33
N GLY A 72 18.77 1.81 -3.47
CA GLY A 72 17.85 0.72 -3.75
C GLY A 72 16.41 1.17 -4.02
N ASP A 73 15.51 0.20 -4.12
CA ASP A 73 14.10 0.48 -4.44
C ASP A 73 13.29 0.79 -3.20
N LEU A 74 12.39 1.77 -3.34
CA LEU A 74 11.44 2.14 -2.32
C LEU A 74 10.14 1.35 -2.52
N LEU A 75 9.77 0.56 -1.51
CA LEU A 75 8.48 -0.15 -1.48
C LEU A 75 7.43 0.72 -0.80
N LEU A 76 6.32 0.97 -1.49
CA LEU A 76 5.17 1.68 -0.97
C LEU A 76 4.00 0.69 -0.77
N GLU A 77 3.37 0.71 0.41
CA GLU A 77 2.12 0.00 0.68
C GLU A 77 1.00 1.04 0.80
N ILE A 78 0.34 1.30 -0.31
CA ILE A 78 -0.58 2.42 -0.48
C ILE A 78 -1.90 1.97 -1.12
N GLU A 79 -2.92 2.83 -1.06
CA GLU A 79 -4.20 2.64 -1.72
C GLU A 79 -4.17 3.17 -3.16
N LEU A 80 -5.23 2.89 -3.92
CA LEU A 80 -5.30 3.21 -5.34
C LEU A 80 -5.14 4.71 -5.62
N ASP A 81 -5.75 5.58 -4.81
CA ASP A 81 -5.59 7.04 -4.95
C ASP A 81 -4.14 7.49 -4.76
N GLY A 82 -3.44 6.90 -3.78
CA GLY A 82 -2.01 7.12 -3.59
C GLY A 82 -1.19 6.65 -4.79
N ALA A 83 -1.51 5.47 -5.32
CA ALA A 83 -0.85 4.92 -6.51
C ALA A 83 -1.03 5.82 -7.74
N HIS A 84 -2.22 6.40 -7.94
CA HIS A 84 -2.46 7.41 -8.97
C HIS A 84 -1.58 8.66 -8.81
N GLN A 85 -1.40 9.12 -7.57
CA GLN A 85 -0.54 10.27 -7.29
C GLN A 85 0.92 9.93 -7.58
N VAL A 86 1.41 8.75 -7.16
CA VAL A 86 2.77 8.28 -7.42
C VAL A 86 3.04 8.18 -8.91
N LYS A 87 2.16 7.51 -9.69
CA LYS A 87 2.31 7.37 -11.16
C LYS A 87 2.34 8.72 -11.90
N ARG A 88 1.74 9.78 -11.35
CA ARG A 88 1.84 11.14 -11.94
C ARG A 88 3.19 11.81 -11.69
N VAL A 89 3.82 11.51 -10.55
CA VAL A 89 5.13 12.07 -10.17
C VAL A 89 6.26 11.24 -10.77
N ASP A 90 6.09 9.93 -10.74
CA ASP A 90 7.02 8.95 -11.30
C ASP A 90 6.26 7.94 -12.19
N PRO A 91 6.14 8.19 -13.50
CA PRO A 91 5.49 7.27 -14.43
C PRO A 91 6.17 5.90 -14.53
N GLU A 92 7.45 5.81 -14.19
CA GLU A 92 8.24 4.57 -14.22
C GLU A 92 8.06 3.71 -12.96
N ALA A 93 7.42 4.23 -11.92
CA ALA A 93 7.10 3.44 -10.72
C ALA A 93 6.28 2.19 -11.10
N VAL A 94 6.72 1.02 -10.65
CA VAL A 94 6.02 -0.24 -10.91
C VAL A 94 4.85 -0.40 -9.97
N LEU A 95 3.64 -0.48 -10.51
CA LEU A 95 2.43 -0.71 -9.74
C LEU A 95 2.05 -2.19 -9.75
N ILE A 96 2.10 -2.81 -8.59
CA ILE A 96 1.70 -4.21 -8.37
C ILE A 96 0.39 -4.22 -7.57
N LEU A 97 -0.71 -4.60 -8.20
CA LEU A 97 -1.98 -4.81 -7.51
C LEU A 97 -1.99 -6.18 -6.83
N VAL A 98 -2.11 -6.18 -5.51
CA VAL A 98 -2.21 -7.42 -4.72
C VAL A 98 -3.66 -7.67 -4.33
N THR A 99 -4.21 -8.82 -4.76
CA THR A 99 -5.61 -9.15 -4.56
C THR A 99 -5.81 -10.32 -3.61
N ALA A 100 -6.97 -10.43 -2.99
CA ALA A 100 -7.40 -11.66 -2.35
C ALA A 100 -7.84 -12.68 -3.43
N PRO A 101 -7.75 -14.00 -3.16
CA PRO A 101 -8.15 -15.03 -4.13
C PRO A 101 -9.66 -15.04 -4.40
N SER A 102 -10.46 -14.48 -3.51
CA SER A 102 -11.90 -14.32 -3.66
C SER A 102 -12.46 -13.27 -2.70
N ARG A 103 -13.66 -12.77 -3.00
CA ARG A 103 -14.40 -11.86 -2.09
C ARG A 103 -14.62 -12.51 -0.71
N ALA A 104 -14.94 -13.80 -0.65
CA ALA A 104 -15.09 -14.53 0.60
C ALA A 104 -13.79 -14.56 1.43
N ALA A 105 -12.65 -14.75 0.78
CA ALA A 105 -11.34 -14.69 1.45
C ALA A 105 -11.03 -13.27 1.97
N GLN A 106 -11.38 -12.24 1.22
CA GLN A 106 -11.23 -10.85 1.65
C GLN A 106 -12.09 -10.55 2.88
N GLU A 107 -13.36 -10.94 2.85
CA GLU A 107 -14.31 -10.81 3.95
C GLU A 107 -13.82 -11.53 5.22
N GLN A 108 -13.35 -12.76 5.07
CA GLN A 108 -12.79 -13.54 6.18
C GLN A 108 -11.58 -12.86 6.82
N ARG A 109 -10.70 -12.25 6.00
CA ARG A 109 -9.52 -11.51 6.49
C ARG A 109 -9.91 -10.24 7.24
N LEU A 110 -10.94 -9.53 6.77
CA LEU A 110 -11.46 -8.34 7.48
C LEU A 110 -12.05 -8.72 8.83
N ARG A 111 -12.86 -9.80 8.91
CA ARG A 111 -13.37 -10.33 10.19
C ARG A 111 -12.24 -10.74 11.13
N GLY A 112 -11.21 -11.41 10.61
CA GLY A 112 -10.03 -11.82 11.39
C GLY A 112 -9.22 -10.66 11.98
N ARG A 113 -9.38 -9.44 11.45
CA ARG A 113 -8.79 -8.21 11.99
C ARG A 113 -9.64 -7.54 13.07
N GLY A 114 -10.86 -8.05 13.32
CA GLY A 114 -11.79 -7.48 14.29
C GLY A 114 -12.60 -6.30 13.76
N ASP A 115 -12.69 -6.12 12.43
CA ASP A 115 -13.57 -5.11 11.82
C ASP A 115 -15.04 -5.52 12.07
N ASP A 116 -15.91 -4.54 12.33
CA ASP A 116 -17.36 -4.77 12.47
C ASP A 116 -18.02 -4.99 11.10
N GLU A 117 -19.22 -5.60 11.10
CA GLU A 117 -19.93 -5.98 9.86
C GLU A 117 -20.25 -4.78 8.95
N GLU A 118 -20.52 -3.59 9.51
CA GLU A 118 -20.79 -2.39 8.71
C GLU A 118 -19.50 -1.91 8.02
N SER A 119 -18.38 -1.91 8.73
CA SER A 119 -17.06 -1.59 8.20
C SER A 119 -16.62 -2.60 7.13
N ILE A 120 -16.92 -3.90 7.33
CA ILE A 120 -16.66 -4.96 6.35
C ILE A 120 -17.46 -4.71 5.07
N ALA A 121 -18.77 -4.50 5.18
CA ALA A 121 -19.63 -4.26 4.01
C ALA A 121 -19.14 -3.07 3.19
N ARG A 122 -18.82 -1.95 3.85
CA ARG A 122 -18.29 -0.73 3.21
C ARG A 122 -16.96 -0.98 2.51
N ARG A 123 -16.04 -1.71 3.15
CA ARG A 123 -14.72 -2.03 2.56
C ARG A 123 -14.83 -2.97 1.38
N LEU A 124 -15.78 -3.89 1.38
CA LEU A 124 -16.02 -4.78 0.26
C LEU A 124 -16.60 -4.04 -0.94
N GLU A 125 -17.52 -3.09 -0.70
CA GLU A 125 -18.10 -2.25 -1.77
C GLU A 125 -17.04 -1.34 -2.41
N VAL A 126 -16.23 -0.65 -1.59
CA VAL A 126 -15.10 0.15 -2.08
C VAL A 126 -14.10 -0.72 -2.82
N GLY A 127 -13.77 -1.89 -2.27
CA GLY A 127 -12.80 -2.83 -2.86
C GLY A 127 -13.20 -3.36 -4.23
N ASP A 128 -14.50 -3.57 -4.50
CA ASP A 128 -14.97 -3.98 -5.83
C ASP A 128 -14.68 -2.92 -6.90
N HIS A 129 -14.88 -1.63 -6.55
CA HIS A 129 -14.61 -0.51 -7.45
C HIS A 129 -13.10 -0.27 -7.64
N GLU A 130 -12.35 -0.33 -6.54
CA GLU A 130 -10.88 -0.22 -6.56
C GLU A 130 -10.23 -1.36 -7.36
N MET A 131 -10.79 -2.57 -7.30
CA MET A 131 -10.32 -3.73 -8.05
C MET A 131 -10.40 -3.48 -9.56
N GLU A 132 -11.53 -2.96 -10.05
CA GLU A 132 -11.70 -2.69 -11.47
C GLU A 132 -10.73 -1.61 -11.96
N GLN A 133 -10.59 -0.52 -11.21
CA GLN A 133 -9.68 0.57 -11.55
C GLN A 133 -8.22 0.14 -11.39
N GLY A 134 -7.90 -0.53 -10.29
CA GLY A 134 -6.55 -1.02 -9.99
C GLY A 134 -6.04 -1.99 -11.03
N THR A 135 -6.89 -2.91 -11.52
CA THR A 135 -6.53 -3.86 -12.58
C THR A 135 -6.20 -3.18 -13.90
N ARG A 136 -6.86 -2.06 -14.20
CA ARG A 136 -6.57 -1.28 -15.43
C ARG A 136 -5.27 -0.49 -15.34
N MET A 137 -4.88 -0.10 -14.14
CA MET A 137 -3.71 0.75 -13.90
C MET A 137 -2.46 -0.05 -13.55
N ALA A 138 -2.63 -1.25 -12.98
CA ALA A 138 -1.52 -2.07 -12.51
C ALA A 138 -0.66 -2.58 -13.68
N ASP A 139 0.65 -2.48 -13.51
CA ASP A 139 1.62 -3.13 -14.40
C ASP A 139 1.58 -4.67 -14.19
N HIS A 140 1.31 -5.10 -12.95
CA HIS A 140 1.17 -6.52 -12.58
C HIS A 140 0.05 -6.73 -11.57
N VAL A 141 -0.59 -7.91 -11.63
CA VAL A 141 -1.62 -8.33 -10.67
C VAL A 141 -1.17 -9.64 -10.01
N VAL A 142 -1.06 -9.65 -8.69
CA VAL A 142 -0.64 -10.80 -7.89
C VAL A 142 -1.76 -11.22 -6.96
N VAL A 143 -2.17 -12.50 -7.02
CA VAL A 143 -3.18 -13.06 -6.13
C VAL A 143 -2.51 -13.55 -4.85
N ASN A 144 -2.83 -12.97 -3.71
CA ASN A 144 -2.34 -13.40 -2.40
C ASN A 144 -3.26 -14.48 -1.81
N ASP A 145 -3.17 -15.68 -2.37
CA ASP A 145 -3.77 -16.91 -1.82
C ASP A 145 -2.87 -17.56 -0.76
N ASP A 146 -1.57 -17.56 -1.01
CA ASP A 146 -0.50 -17.96 -0.11
C ASP A 146 0.55 -16.85 -0.01
N VAL A 147 0.96 -16.53 1.22
CA VAL A 147 1.83 -15.37 1.48
C VAL A 147 3.24 -15.58 0.92
N ASP A 148 3.80 -16.79 1.05
CA ASP A 148 5.15 -17.07 0.58
C ASP A 148 5.22 -17.09 -0.94
N ARG A 149 4.21 -17.70 -1.58
CA ARG A 149 4.09 -17.73 -3.04
C ARG A 149 3.91 -16.30 -3.60
N ALA A 150 2.97 -15.52 -3.03
CA ALA A 150 2.70 -14.17 -3.51
C ALA A 150 3.90 -13.23 -3.30
N ALA A 151 4.60 -13.32 -2.18
CA ALA A 151 5.81 -12.54 -1.93
C ALA A 151 6.94 -12.95 -2.89
N GLY A 152 7.08 -14.24 -3.20
CA GLY A 152 8.02 -14.74 -4.19
C GLY A 152 7.75 -14.20 -5.59
N GLU A 153 6.48 -14.21 -6.02
CA GLU A 153 6.06 -13.65 -7.31
C GLU A 153 6.36 -12.14 -7.42
N VAL A 154 6.06 -11.35 -6.37
CA VAL A 154 6.41 -9.93 -6.33
C VAL A 154 7.94 -9.73 -6.40
N ALA A 155 8.72 -10.53 -5.66
CA ALA A 155 10.18 -10.46 -5.70
C ALA A 155 10.74 -10.79 -7.11
N ASP A 156 10.11 -11.74 -7.84
CA ASP A 156 10.49 -12.07 -9.21
C ASP A 156 10.21 -10.90 -10.17
N ILE A 157 9.06 -10.25 -10.04
CA ILE A 157 8.69 -9.04 -10.81
C ILE A 157 9.73 -7.93 -10.60
N ILE A 158 10.10 -7.66 -9.35
CA ILE A 158 11.06 -6.62 -9.01
C ILE A 158 12.44 -6.95 -9.60
N ARG A 159 12.91 -8.20 -9.47
CA ARG A 159 14.19 -8.64 -10.05
C ARG A 159 14.19 -8.51 -11.57
N TRP A 160 13.10 -8.89 -12.21
CA TRP A 160 12.97 -8.76 -13.65
C TRP A 160 13.05 -7.28 -14.08
N ARG A 161 12.33 -6.40 -13.38
CA ARG A 161 12.33 -4.95 -13.69
C ARG A 161 13.70 -4.30 -13.48
N ARG A 162 14.46 -4.70 -12.47
CA ARG A 162 15.85 -4.26 -12.27
C ARG A 162 16.79 -4.70 -13.40
N ALA A 163 16.55 -5.90 -13.95
CA ALA A 163 17.36 -6.44 -15.04
C ALA A 163 17.02 -5.81 -16.39
N ASP A 164 15.78 -5.38 -16.59
CA ASP A 164 15.28 -4.75 -17.82
C ASP A 164 14.44 -3.49 -17.50
N PRO A 165 15.10 -2.36 -17.21
CA PRO A 165 14.40 -1.12 -16.83
C PRO A 165 13.51 -0.52 -17.92
N GLY A 166 13.68 -0.93 -19.19
CA GLY A 166 12.91 -0.43 -20.35
C GLY A 166 11.88 -1.39 -20.90
N GLY A 167 11.75 -2.58 -20.34
CA GLY A 167 10.78 -3.60 -20.76
C GLY A 167 9.36 -3.18 -20.35
N ALA A 168 8.52 -2.79 -21.33
CA ALA A 168 7.09 -2.60 -21.22
C ALA A 168 6.37 -3.84 -21.74
#